data_d52ca94bff442f7b793b469cf8746ab7
#
_entry.id   d52ca94bff442f7b793b469cf8746ab7
#
_cell.length_a   1.000
_cell.length_b   1.000
_cell.length_c   1.000
_cell.angle_alpha   90.00
_cell.angle_beta   90.00
_cell.angle_gamma   90.00
#
_symmetry.space_group_name_H-M   'P 1'
#
loop_
_entity.id
_entity.type
_entity.pdbx_description
1 polymer ?
#
loop_
_entity_poly.entity_id
_entity_poly.type
_entity_poly.pdbx_seq_one_letter_code
_entity_poly.pdbx_strand_id
1 'polypeptide(L)'
;MKNKSVYSIGNSVEALFVSRQIKYILSSLYTIKSNNRDLIISRLSALAKEMSPKYIIRADVENFYESINHKSLLDILHSSPKLSVPPRRVITQLIRKYQALTGLDKGVPRGVGISSYLSELYMSVVDDKIRTLSDVTYYERFVDDLIVIFSPNKGGNIGDYLPNITNIINERGLRLNNKTKELDLFTQSNKNFEYLGYKFQLTAGGCSIKMSSNKVQKIRSRIDKTFYEYNQSVSKTPKRAAKNILLRMKFLTGNTRLYNSKSKAFVGIYFSNRFITDLSDLSGLDAYLSNKINGLQDQKLKKRISRFSFKKGFEDKIFRKFSFIEFSDISKGWSHV
;
A
#
# COMPACT_ATOMS: atom_id res chain seq x y z
N MET A 1 10.51 6.57 -11.23
CA MET A 1 9.80 7.24 -10.11
C MET A 1 10.54 8.54 -9.81
N LYS A 2 9.88 9.72 -9.85
CA LYS A 2 10.51 10.97 -9.38
C LYS A 2 10.78 10.81 -7.87
N ASN A 3 12.01 11.04 -7.42
CA ASN A 3 12.34 11.06 -6.00
C ASN A 3 11.49 12.14 -5.32
N LYS A 4 10.54 11.71 -4.49
CA LYS A 4 9.71 12.64 -3.70
C LYS A 4 10.51 13.09 -2.48
N SER A 5 10.57 14.39 -2.24
CA SER A 5 11.27 14.97 -1.09
C SER A 5 10.64 14.50 0.23
N VAL A 6 11.49 14.18 1.20
CA VAL A 6 11.10 13.79 2.56
C VAL A 6 11.60 14.86 3.52
N TYR A 7 10.72 15.31 4.41
CA TYR A 7 10.97 16.39 5.36
C TYR A 7 11.06 15.85 6.78
N SER A 8 11.77 16.54 7.66
CA SER A 8 11.79 16.27 9.09
C SER A 8 11.52 17.56 9.88
N ILE A 9 10.97 17.41 11.10
CA ILE A 9 10.72 18.55 12.04
C ILE A 9 11.96 18.88 12.87
N GLY A 10 13.12 18.40 12.53
CA GLY A 10 14.33 18.50 13.33
C GLY A 10 14.52 17.31 14.28
N ASN A 11 15.67 17.30 14.95
CA ASN A 11 16.07 16.21 15.84
C ASN A 11 16.00 16.59 17.33
N SER A 12 15.41 17.76 17.67
CA SER A 12 15.28 18.14 19.08
C SER A 12 14.23 17.29 19.79
N VAL A 13 14.46 17.05 21.06
CA VAL A 13 13.56 16.24 21.90
C VAL A 13 12.18 16.89 21.98
N GLU A 14 12.13 18.23 22.12
CA GLU A 14 10.91 19.02 22.17
C GLU A 14 10.08 18.85 20.89
N ALA A 15 10.70 18.96 19.72
CA ALA A 15 10.01 18.78 18.43
C ALA A 15 9.39 17.37 18.31
N LEU A 16 10.09 16.34 18.80
CA LEU A 16 9.58 14.98 18.82
C LEU A 16 8.38 14.83 19.77
N PHE A 17 8.44 15.41 20.98
CA PHE A 17 7.33 15.38 21.95
C PHE A 17 6.12 16.13 21.41
N VAL A 18 6.29 17.36 20.94
CA VAL A 18 5.20 18.17 20.36
C VAL A 18 4.55 17.44 19.20
N SER A 19 5.33 16.85 18.30
CA SER A 19 4.80 16.06 17.19
C SER A 19 3.98 14.86 17.66
N ARG A 20 4.45 14.12 18.67
CA ARG A 20 3.73 13.00 19.26
C ARG A 20 2.43 13.44 19.93
N GLN A 21 2.48 14.53 20.68
CA GLN A 21 1.31 15.08 21.36
C GLN A 21 0.23 15.53 20.37
N ILE A 22 0.61 16.24 19.31
CA ILE A 22 -0.36 16.65 18.26
C ILE A 22 -0.97 15.43 17.55
N LYS A 23 -0.16 14.41 17.23
CA LYS A 23 -0.69 13.16 16.66
C LYS A 23 -1.71 12.50 17.59
N TYR A 24 -1.40 12.43 18.89
CA TYR A 24 -2.32 11.90 19.89
C TYR A 24 -3.63 12.70 19.93
N ILE A 25 -3.55 14.03 19.99
CA ILE A 25 -4.72 14.92 20.00
C ILE A 25 -5.56 14.70 18.74
N LEU A 26 -4.96 14.74 17.54
CA LEU A 26 -5.70 14.55 16.29
C LEU A 26 -6.35 13.17 16.21
N SER A 27 -5.64 12.11 16.61
CA SER A 27 -6.19 10.75 16.58
C SER A 27 -7.36 10.56 17.56
N SER A 28 -7.32 11.21 18.70
CA SER A 28 -8.37 11.11 19.73
C SER A 28 -9.61 11.94 19.37
N LEU A 29 -9.42 13.15 18.82
CA LEU A 29 -10.53 14.05 18.54
C LEU A 29 -11.31 13.73 17.28
N TYR A 30 -10.63 13.26 16.24
CA TYR A 30 -11.23 13.07 14.91
C TYR A 30 -11.53 11.61 14.58
N THR A 31 -11.31 10.69 15.52
CA THR A 31 -11.51 9.25 15.30
C THR A 31 -10.88 8.80 13.96
N ILE A 32 -9.68 9.35 13.67
CA ILE A 32 -8.95 9.04 12.45
C ILE A 32 -8.57 7.55 12.51
N LYS A 33 -9.43 6.72 11.96
CA LYS A 33 -9.15 5.30 11.81
C LYS A 33 -8.13 5.18 10.71
N SER A 34 -6.92 4.81 11.06
CA SER A 34 -6.01 4.21 10.08
C SER A 34 -6.74 3.01 9.47
N ASN A 35 -7.26 3.17 8.26
CA ASN A 35 -7.99 2.10 7.60
C ASN A 35 -7.08 0.88 7.51
N ASN A 36 -7.50 -0.21 8.14
CA ASN A 36 -6.74 -1.44 8.12
C ASN A 36 -6.85 -2.06 6.74
N ARG A 37 -5.73 -2.02 5.98
CA ARG A 37 -5.64 -2.58 4.63
C ARG A 37 -6.21 -4.00 4.53
N ASP A 38 -5.95 -4.83 5.54
CA ASP A 38 -6.40 -6.21 5.54
C ASP A 38 -7.90 -6.34 5.75
N LEU A 39 -8.49 -5.45 6.56
CA LEU A 39 -9.93 -5.39 6.75
C LEU A 39 -10.63 -4.94 5.45
N ILE A 40 -10.09 -3.93 4.77
CA ILE A 40 -10.60 -3.48 3.47
C ILE A 40 -10.59 -4.64 2.46
N ILE A 41 -9.47 -5.33 2.31
CA ILE A 41 -9.35 -6.45 1.37
C ILE A 41 -10.26 -7.61 1.76
N SER A 42 -10.42 -7.91 3.04
CA SER A 42 -11.34 -8.96 3.52
C SER A 42 -12.79 -8.65 3.13
N ARG A 43 -13.25 -7.41 3.40
CA ARG A 43 -14.61 -6.96 3.05
C ARG A 43 -14.82 -6.94 1.53
N LEU A 44 -13.85 -6.36 0.80
CA LEU A 44 -13.92 -6.32 -0.66
C LEU A 44 -13.93 -7.73 -1.27
N SER A 45 -13.16 -8.67 -0.70
CA SER A 45 -13.17 -10.08 -1.12
C SER A 45 -14.54 -10.74 -0.94
N ALA A 46 -15.25 -10.44 0.14
CA ALA A 46 -16.59 -10.95 0.38
C ALA A 46 -17.57 -10.37 -0.66
N LEU A 47 -17.56 -9.04 -0.84
CA LEU A 47 -18.43 -8.36 -1.80
C LEU A 47 -18.14 -8.75 -3.26
N ALA A 48 -16.87 -9.03 -3.59
CA ALA A 48 -16.48 -9.46 -4.94
C ALA A 48 -16.91 -10.91 -5.25
N LYS A 49 -17.12 -11.75 -4.24
CA LYS A 49 -17.66 -13.11 -4.41
C LYS A 49 -19.17 -13.15 -4.57
N GLU A 50 -19.82 -12.10 -4.12
CA GLU A 50 -21.26 -11.95 -4.26
C GLU A 50 -21.61 -11.68 -5.73
N MET A 51 -22.53 -12.47 -6.27
CA MET A 51 -22.87 -12.46 -7.71
C MET A 51 -23.90 -11.38 -8.09
N SER A 52 -24.33 -10.52 -7.14
CA SER A 52 -25.23 -9.42 -7.46
C SER A 52 -24.62 -8.45 -8.46
N PRO A 53 -25.42 -7.94 -9.42
CA PRO A 53 -24.98 -6.91 -10.34
C PRO A 53 -24.50 -5.66 -9.57
N LYS A 54 -23.35 -5.12 -9.97
CA LYS A 54 -22.77 -3.95 -9.30
C LYS A 54 -21.89 -3.16 -10.26
N TYR A 55 -21.71 -1.89 -9.93
CA TYR A 55 -20.77 -1.01 -10.63
C TYR A 55 -19.65 -0.65 -9.67
N ILE A 56 -18.41 -0.86 -10.08
CA ILE A 56 -17.23 -0.64 -9.21
C ILE A 56 -16.38 0.48 -9.81
N ILE A 57 -16.06 1.48 -8.99
CA ILE A 57 -15.07 2.50 -9.32
C ILE A 57 -13.87 2.31 -8.41
N ARG A 58 -12.71 2.09 -9.02
CA ARG A 58 -11.42 2.13 -8.36
C ARG A 58 -10.68 3.38 -8.83
N ALA A 59 -10.36 4.27 -7.93
CA ALA A 59 -9.69 5.53 -8.25
C ALA A 59 -8.51 5.79 -7.30
N ASP A 60 -7.60 6.66 -7.74
CA ASP A 60 -6.39 7.02 -7.00
C ASP A 60 -6.18 8.53 -7.19
N VAL A 61 -5.97 9.25 -6.08
CA VAL A 61 -5.77 10.71 -6.10
C VAL A 61 -4.34 11.04 -6.52
N GLU A 62 -4.23 11.85 -7.58
CA GLU A 62 -2.95 12.26 -8.12
C GLU A 62 -2.16 13.15 -7.14
N ASN A 63 -0.89 12.77 -6.88
CA ASN A 63 0.03 13.54 -6.02
C ASN A 63 -0.63 14.00 -4.71
N PHE A 64 -1.38 13.11 -4.05
CA PHE A 64 -2.28 13.41 -2.94
C PHE A 64 -1.67 14.36 -1.89
N TYR A 65 -0.52 13.97 -1.29
CA TYR A 65 0.12 14.78 -0.24
C TYR A 65 0.57 16.16 -0.74
N GLU A 66 0.97 16.26 -2.00
CA GLU A 66 1.42 17.50 -2.64
C GLU A 66 0.26 18.39 -3.12
N SER A 67 -0.95 17.85 -3.20
CA SER A 67 -2.12 18.53 -3.74
C SER A 67 -3.03 19.13 -2.67
N ILE A 68 -2.84 18.81 -1.39
CA ILE A 68 -3.67 19.32 -0.28
C ILE A 68 -3.55 20.84 -0.19
N ASN A 69 -4.65 21.55 -0.43
CA ASN A 69 -4.71 23.01 -0.37
C ASN A 69 -4.56 23.52 1.08
N HIS A 70 -3.63 24.44 1.33
CA HIS A 70 -3.33 24.96 2.67
C HIS A 70 -4.51 25.72 3.27
N LYS A 71 -5.16 26.60 2.49
CA LYS A 71 -6.31 27.39 2.96
C LYS A 71 -7.42 26.46 3.40
N SER A 72 -7.86 25.53 2.54
CA SER A 72 -8.91 24.59 2.85
C SER A 72 -8.61 23.70 4.05
N LEU A 73 -7.33 23.27 4.20
CA LEU A 73 -6.90 22.49 5.37
C LEU A 73 -6.96 23.31 6.66
N LEU A 74 -6.50 24.56 6.62
CA LEU A 74 -6.51 25.47 7.78
C LEU A 74 -7.94 25.88 8.16
N ASP A 75 -8.82 26.08 7.16
CA ASP A 75 -10.24 26.36 7.40
C ASP A 75 -10.93 25.21 8.15
N ILE A 76 -10.66 23.95 7.77
CA ILE A 76 -11.17 22.77 8.48
C ILE A 76 -10.69 22.76 9.94
N LEU A 77 -9.41 23.06 10.17
CA LEU A 77 -8.82 23.08 11.53
C LEU A 77 -9.37 24.23 12.38
N HIS A 78 -9.54 25.40 11.77
CA HIS A 78 -10.01 26.60 12.48
C HIS A 78 -11.51 26.55 12.79
N SER A 79 -12.32 26.01 11.90
CA SER A 79 -13.77 25.85 12.10
C SER A 79 -14.12 24.70 13.05
N SER A 80 -13.18 23.79 13.34
CA SER A 80 -13.44 22.65 14.22
C SER A 80 -13.57 23.08 15.68
N PRO A 81 -14.71 22.90 16.35
CA PRO A 81 -14.85 23.21 17.78
C PRO A 81 -14.04 22.24 18.68
N LYS A 82 -13.68 21.08 18.15
CA LYS A 82 -12.98 20.02 18.89
C LYS A 82 -11.52 20.33 19.18
N LEU A 83 -10.86 21.13 18.33
CA LEU A 83 -9.42 21.38 18.44
C LEU A 83 -9.15 22.68 19.18
N SER A 84 -8.40 22.62 20.26
CA SER A 84 -8.01 23.81 21.07
C SER A 84 -6.98 24.68 20.30
N VAL A 85 -6.76 25.90 20.81
CA VAL A 85 -5.89 26.91 20.18
C VAL A 85 -4.41 26.47 20.05
N PRO A 86 -3.77 25.89 21.11
CA PRO A 86 -2.34 25.55 21.01
C PRO A 86 -1.99 24.59 19.87
N PRO A 87 -2.62 23.41 19.71
CA PRO A 87 -2.33 22.53 18.59
C PRO A 87 -2.66 23.17 17.23
N ARG A 88 -3.70 24.01 17.12
CA ARG A 88 -3.97 24.77 15.88
C ARG A 88 -2.79 25.65 15.49
N ARG A 89 -2.24 26.42 16.45
CA ARG A 89 -1.08 27.29 16.21
C ARG A 89 0.12 26.50 15.72
N VAL A 90 0.44 25.37 16.35
CA VAL A 90 1.59 24.54 15.92
C VAL A 90 1.40 23.96 14.53
N ILE A 91 0.20 23.46 14.20
CA ILE A 91 -0.10 22.95 12.87
C ILE A 91 -0.01 24.07 11.82
N THR A 92 -0.58 25.25 12.12
CA THR A 92 -0.50 26.42 11.24
C THR A 92 0.95 26.84 10.99
N GLN A 93 1.80 26.86 12.03
CA GLN A 93 3.23 27.15 11.88
C GLN A 93 3.95 26.09 11.04
N LEU A 94 3.62 24.80 11.20
CA LEU A 94 4.17 23.72 10.38
C LEU A 94 3.84 23.93 8.89
N ILE A 95 2.59 24.23 8.58
CA ILE A 95 2.15 24.45 7.18
C ILE A 95 2.80 25.73 6.60
N ARG A 96 2.87 26.82 7.38
CA ARG A 96 3.54 28.07 6.94
C ARG A 96 5.04 27.87 6.68
N LYS A 97 5.74 27.12 7.55
CA LYS A 97 7.14 26.75 7.32
C LYS A 97 7.32 25.88 6.08
N TYR A 98 6.43 24.94 5.87
CA TYR A 98 6.44 24.11 4.65
C TYR A 98 6.20 24.95 3.41
N GLN A 99 5.25 25.88 3.44
CA GLN A 99 4.99 26.85 2.35
C GLN A 99 6.22 27.72 2.06
N ALA A 100 6.88 28.23 3.10
CA ALA A 100 8.11 29.02 2.94
C ALA A 100 9.25 28.21 2.29
N LEU A 101 9.36 26.91 2.61
CA LEU A 101 10.38 26.02 2.04
C LEU A 101 10.10 25.63 0.58
N THR A 102 8.84 25.52 0.19
CA THR A 102 8.45 25.01 -1.13
C THR A 102 8.03 26.11 -2.10
N GLY A 103 7.67 27.29 -1.61
CA GLY A 103 7.05 28.37 -2.38
C GLY A 103 5.61 28.07 -2.83
N LEU A 104 4.98 26.99 -2.33
CA LEU A 104 3.66 26.53 -2.78
C LEU A 104 2.60 26.73 -1.69
N ASP A 105 1.38 27.10 -2.06
CA ASP A 105 0.20 27.22 -1.19
C ASP A 105 -0.53 25.89 -0.97
N LYS A 106 0.11 24.79 -1.31
CA LYS A 106 -0.43 23.43 -1.23
C LYS A 106 0.63 22.40 -0.81
N GLY A 107 0.15 21.27 -0.34
CA GLY A 107 0.94 20.12 0.08
C GLY A 107 1.15 20.04 1.58
N VAL A 108 1.46 18.83 2.04
CA VAL A 108 1.87 18.55 3.42
C VAL A 108 3.21 17.81 3.43
N PRO A 109 4.09 18.09 4.43
CA PRO A 109 5.46 17.57 4.41
C PRO A 109 5.49 16.05 4.58
N ARG A 110 5.94 15.31 3.55
CA ARG A 110 6.17 13.86 3.64
C ARG A 110 7.26 13.54 4.67
N GLY A 111 7.09 12.44 5.40
CA GLY A 111 8.02 12.05 6.45
C GLY A 111 7.69 12.62 7.83
N VAL A 112 6.92 13.70 7.89
CA VAL A 112 6.41 14.26 9.15
C VAL A 112 5.15 13.51 9.57
N GLY A 113 5.22 12.88 10.73
CA GLY A 113 4.15 11.97 11.17
C GLY A 113 2.77 12.61 11.39
N ILE A 114 2.68 13.95 11.51
CA ILE A 114 1.41 14.68 11.60
C ILE A 114 0.72 14.74 10.24
N SER A 115 1.46 14.76 9.14
CA SER A 115 0.92 14.93 7.79
C SER A 115 -0.10 13.87 7.39
N SER A 116 0.07 12.62 7.84
CA SER A 116 -0.92 11.58 7.60
C SER A 116 -2.26 11.85 8.27
N TYR A 117 -2.27 12.45 9.47
CA TYR A 117 -3.49 12.82 10.16
C TYR A 117 -4.16 14.03 9.51
N LEU A 118 -3.38 15.01 9.06
CA LEU A 118 -3.90 16.17 8.35
C LEU A 118 -4.52 15.77 7.00
N SER A 119 -3.89 14.85 6.28
CA SER A 119 -4.44 14.34 5.02
C SER A 119 -5.72 13.52 5.22
N GLU A 120 -5.82 12.72 6.28
CA GLU A 120 -7.05 12.01 6.61
C GLU A 120 -8.18 12.99 6.99
N LEU A 121 -7.88 14.03 7.78
CA LEU A 121 -8.84 15.08 8.12
C LEU A 121 -9.32 15.84 6.87
N TYR A 122 -8.41 16.13 5.94
CA TYR A 122 -8.76 16.78 4.68
C TYR A 122 -9.72 15.94 3.84
N MET A 123 -9.46 14.64 3.77
CA MET A 123 -10.28 13.69 3.01
C MET A 123 -11.59 13.32 3.67
N SER A 124 -11.75 13.51 4.98
CA SER A 124 -12.99 13.13 5.68
C SER A 124 -14.25 13.76 5.07
N VAL A 125 -14.15 15.01 4.59
CA VAL A 125 -15.27 15.70 3.92
C VAL A 125 -15.58 15.07 2.56
N VAL A 126 -14.58 14.61 1.83
CA VAL A 126 -14.74 13.88 0.56
C VAL A 126 -15.37 12.51 0.85
N ASP A 127 -14.85 11.81 1.87
CA ASP A 127 -15.37 10.51 2.28
C ASP A 127 -16.86 10.56 2.63
N ASP A 128 -17.28 11.58 3.39
CA ASP A 128 -18.67 11.76 3.78
C ASP A 128 -19.57 12.05 2.58
N LYS A 129 -19.14 12.94 1.66
CA LYS A 129 -19.88 13.22 0.43
C LYS A 129 -20.04 11.98 -0.46
N ILE A 130 -18.98 11.18 -0.64
CA ILE A 130 -19.06 9.96 -1.46
C ILE A 130 -20.00 8.94 -0.82
N ARG A 131 -19.97 8.77 0.50
CA ARG A 131 -20.85 7.83 1.21
C ARG A 131 -22.32 8.18 1.11
N THR A 132 -22.65 9.46 0.91
CA THR A 132 -24.03 9.94 0.79
C THR A 132 -24.55 9.94 -0.66
N LEU A 133 -23.74 9.59 -1.65
CA LEU A 133 -24.21 9.41 -3.02
C LEU A 133 -25.26 8.28 -3.09
N SER A 134 -26.27 8.45 -3.95
CA SER A 134 -27.24 7.40 -4.23
C SER A 134 -26.54 6.12 -4.73
N ASP A 135 -27.13 4.98 -4.41
CA ASP A 135 -26.71 3.65 -4.83
C ASP A 135 -25.34 3.18 -4.27
N VAL A 136 -24.64 3.98 -3.46
CA VAL A 136 -23.40 3.56 -2.81
C VAL A 136 -23.72 2.52 -1.74
N THR A 137 -23.25 1.30 -1.96
CA THR A 137 -23.37 0.18 -1.03
C THR A 137 -22.07 -0.11 -0.27
N TYR A 138 -20.96 0.31 -0.82
CA TYR A 138 -19.65 0.16 -0.20
C TYR A 138 -18.71 1.28 -0.62
N TYR A 139 -18.03 1.87 0.37
CA TYR A 139 -16.96 2.84 0.16
C TYR A 139 -15.84 2.59 1.16
N GLU A 140 -14.63 2.46 0.66
CA GLU A 140 -13.41 2.46 1.48
C GLU A 140 -12.29 3.20 0.76
N ARG A 141 -11.41 3.79 1.55
CA ARG A 141 -10.22 4.48 1.08
C ARG A 141 -9.00 4.06 1.91
N PHE A 142 -7.89 3.87 1.25
CA PHE A 142 -6.60 3.66 1.88
C PHE A 142 -5.62 4.73 1.40
N VAL A 143 -5.46 5.79 2.18
CA VAL A 143 -4.68 7.00 1.86
C VAL A 143 -5.25 7.71 0.62
N ASP A 144 -4.66 7.49 -0.56
CA ASP A 144 -5.00 8.04 -1.86
C ASP A 144 -5.79 7.07 -2.76
N ASP A 145 -5.74 5.78 -2.46
CA ASP A 145 -6.47 4.73 -3.19
C ASP A 145 -7.92 4.59 -2.65
N LEU A 146 -8.92 4.84 -3.45
CA LEU A 146 -10.34 4.67 -3.08
C LEU A 146 -11.03 3.61 -3.95
N ILE A 147 -12.04 2.96 -3.36
CA ILE A 147 -12.93 2.02 -4.04
C ILE A 147 -14.38 2.27 -3.62
N VAL A 148 -15.25 2.37 -4.62
CA VAL A 148 -16.68 2.58 -4.42
C VAL A 148 -17.44 1.50 -5.18
N ILE A 149 -18.43 0.90 -4.53
CA ILE A 149 -19.34 -0.05 -5.16
C ILE A 149 -20.75 0.57 -5.12
N PHE A 150 -21.36 0.63 -6.28
CA PHE A 150 -22.74 1.06 -6.48
C PHE A 150 -23.61 -0.14 -6.83
N SER A 151 -24.80 -0.17 -6.27
CA SER A 151 -25.81 -1.19 -6.56
C SER A 151 -27.15 -0.49 -6.87
N PRO A 152 -27.32 0.03 -8.10
CA PRO A 152 -28.58 0.67 -8.50
C PRO A 152 -29.74 -0.32 -8.45
N ASN A 153 -30.92 0.19 -8.15
CA ASN A 153 -32.16 -0.59 -8.13
C ASN A 153 -32.45 -1.21 -9.51
N LYS A 154 -33.12 -2.36 -9.53
CA LYS A 154 -33.54 -3.01 -10.78
C LYS A 154 -34.37 -2.03 -11.64
N GLY A 155 -33.91 -1.78 -12.86
CA GLY A 155 -34.53 -0.84 -13.80
C GLY A 155 -34.00 0.60 -13.70
N GLY A 156 -33.14 0.92 -12.74
CA GLY A 156 -32.45 2.21 -12.69
C GLY A 156 -31.35 2.28 -13.76
N ASN A 157 -31.25 3.41 -14.44
CA ASN A 157 -30.12 3.69 -15.31
C ASN A 157 -28.84 3.77 -14.48
N ILE A 158 -27.72 3.27 -15.01
CA ILE A 158 -26.41 3.51 -14.42
C ILE A 158 -26.21 5.04 -14.39
N GLY A 159 -26.10 5.60 -13.19
CA GLY A 159 -25.92 7.04 -13.02
C GLY A 159 -24.51 7.51 -13.42
N ASP A 160 -24.32 8.82 -13.42
CA ASP A 160 -23.02 9.47 -13.69
C ASP A 160 -22.07 9.33 -12.47
N TYR A 161 -21.78 8.09 -12.07
CA TYR A 161 -21.06 7.79 -10.83
C TYR A 161 -19.64 8.35 -10.83
N LEU A 162 -18.86 8.12 -11.91
CA LEU A 162 -17.48 8.64 -11.98
C LEU A 162 -17.45 10.17 -12.10
N PRO A 163 -18.26 10.82 -12.94
CA PRO A 163 -18.39 12.28 -12.93
C PRO A 163 -18.70 12.85 -11.54
N ASN A 164 -19.63 12.26 -10.81
CA ASN A 164 -20.00 12.72 -9.46
C ASN A 164 -18.83 12.61 -8.48
N ILE A 165 -18.13 11.45 -8.44
CA ILE A 165 -16.93 11.31 -7.63
C ILE A 165 -15.85 12.31 -8.04
N THR A 166 -15.63 12.49 -9.33
CA THR A 166 -14.63 13.43 -9.87
C THR A 166 -14.94 14.86 -9.44
N ASN A 167 -16.21 15.28 -9.49
CA ASN A 167 -16.64 16.61 -9.04
C ASN A 167 -16.36 16.79 -7.54
N ILE A 168 -16.73 15.82 -6.70
CA ILE A 168 -16.48 15.86 -5.25
C ILE A 168 -14.98 16.01 -4.95
N ILE A 169 -14.13 15.30 -5.67
CA ILE A 169 -12.66 15.35 -5.55
C ILE A 169 -12.13 16.72 -6.00
N ASN A 170 -12.63 17.22 -7.16
CA ASN A 170 -12.23 18.50 -7.72
C ASN A 170 -12.62 19.70 -6.86
N GLU A 171 -13.78 19.68 -6.19
CA GLU A 171 -14.21 20.70 -5.23
C GLU A 171 -13.20 20.92 -4.09
N ARG A 172 -12.39 19.92 -3.81
CA ARG A 172 -11.29 20.00 -2.84
C ARG A 172 -9.94 20.32 -3.45
N GLY A 173 -9.88 20.71 -4.74
CA GLY A 173 -8.63 20.99 -5.44
C GLY A 173 -7.74 19.75 -5.68
N LEU A 174 -8.32 18.55 -5.52
CA LEU A 174 -7.67 17.28 -5.81
C LEU A 174 -8.06 16.81 -7.22
N ARG A 175 -7.31 15.85 -7.76
CA ARG A 175 -7.59 15.25 -9.08
C ARG A 175 -7.43 13.74 -9.02
N LEU A 176 -8.27 13.03 -9.73
CA LEU A 176 -8.09 11.60 -9.96
C LEU A 176 -7.00 11.38 -11.03
N ASN A 177 -6.21 10.34 -10.86
CA ASN A 177 -5.21 9.99 -11.85
C ASN A 177 -5.82 9.14 -13.00
N ASN A 178 -5.05 8.98 -14.07
CA ASN A 178 -5.44 8.21 -15.26
C ASN A 178 -5.51 6.68 -15.03
N LYS A 179 -5.22 6.19 -13.83
CA LYS A 179 -5.36 4.77 -13.46
C LYS A 179 -6.75 4.46 -12.90
N THR A 180 -7.63 5.45 -12.83
CA THR A 180 -9.03 5.26 -12.45
C THR A 180 -9.69 4.25 -13.39
N LYS A 181 -10.41 3.30 -12.82
CA LYS A 181 -11.11 2.23 -13.54
C LYS A 181 -12.55 2.16 -13.13
N GLU A 182 -13.40 2.02 -14.12
CA GLU A 182 -14.81 1.70 -13.98
C GLU A 182 -15.06 0.26 -14.44
N LEU A 183 -15.84 -0.47 -13.68
CA LEU A 183 -16.23 -1.83 -13.98
C LEU A 183 -17.75 -1.96 -13.88
N ASP A 184 -18.38 -2.07 -15.01
CA ASP A 184 -19.80 -2.39 -15.11
C ASP A 184 -19.97 -3.92 -15.09
N LEU A 185 -20.51 -4.46 -14.02
CA LEU A 185 -20.82 -5.88 -13.84
C LEU A 185 -22.30 -6.21 -14.12
N PHE A 186 -23.08 -5.26 -14.64
CA PHE A 186 -24.41 -5.51 -15.15
C PHE A 186 -24.36 -6.08 -16.57
N THR A 187 -23.45 -5.55 -17.39
CA THR A 187 -23.35 -5.90 -18.81
C THR A 187 -22.24 -6.89 -19.10
N GLN A 188 -21.22 -7.00 -18.26
CA GLN A 188 -20.05 -7.82 -18.50
C GLN A 188 -19.64 -8.63 -17.28
N SER A 189 -19.65 -9.95 -17.41
CA SER A 189 -19.31 -10.88 -16.34
C SER A 189 -17.80 -11.05 -16.07
N ASN A 190 -16.94 -10.76 -17.07
CA ASN A 190 -15.49 -10.98 -16.98
C ASN A 190 -14.73 -9.66 -16.88
N LYS A 191 -14.40 -9.26 -15.68
CA LYS A 191 -13.64 -8.03 -15.40
C LYS A 191 -12.51 -8.29 -14.42
N ASN A 192 -11.48 -7.46 -14.49
CA ASN A 192 -10.39 -7.51 -13.53
C ASN A 192 -9.95 -6.10 -13.11
N PHE A 193 -9.54 -5.97 -11.85
CA PHE A 193 -8.94 -4.76 -11.32
C PHE A 193 -7.90 -5.09 -10.27
N GLU A 194 -6.97 -4.15 -10.05
CA GLU A 194 -5.99 -4.26 -8.97
C GLU A 194 -6.30 -3.22 -7.90
N TYR A 195 -6.31 -3.66 -6.64
CA TYR A 195 -6.50 -2.80 -5.49
C TYR A 195 -5.64 -3.26 -4.30
N LEU A 196 -4.94 -2.33 -3.68
CA LEU A 196 -4.07 -2.58 -2.53
C LEU A 196 -3.16 -3.81 -2.68
N GLY A 197 -2.60 -3.99 -3.87
CA GLY A 197 -1.64 -5.05 -4.16
C GLY A 197 -2.26 -6.45 -4.36
N TYR A 198 -3.55 -6.53 -4.62
CA TYR A 198 -4.25 -7.72 -5.07
C TYR A 198 -4.92 -7.48 -6.41
N LYS A 199 -4.96 -8.51 -7.26
CA LYS A 199 -5.69 -8.54 -8.51
C LYS A 199 -6.94 -9.39 -8.33
N PHE A 200 -8.09 -8.75 -8.46
CA PHE A 200 -9.40 -9.38 -8.43
C PHE A 200 -9.79 -9.74 -9.85
N GLN A 201 -10.12 -10.99 -10.08
CA GLN A 201 -10.61 -11.50 -11.36
C GLN A 201 -12.06 -11.97 -11.13
N LEU A 202 -13.00 -11.18 -11.66
CA LEU A 202 -14.44 -11.42 -11.57
C LEU A 202 -14.86 -12.20 -12.82
N THR A 203 -15.55 -13.30 -12.63
CA THR A 203 -16.10 -14.15 -13.69
C THR A 203 -17.53 -14.50 -13.36
N ALA A 204 -18.28 -15.08 -14.32
CA ALA A 204 -19.62 -15.59 -14.06
C ALA A 204 -19.69 -16.65 -12.94
N GLY A 205 -18.58 -17.35 -12.68
CA GLY A 205 -18.48 -18.37 -11.61
C GLY A 205 -17.96 -17.85 -10.27
N GLY A 206 -17.73 -16.55 -10.11
CA GLY A 206 -17.26 -15.97 -8.86
C GLY A 206 -16.02 -15.08 -9.00
N CYS A 207 -15.29 -14.93 -7.91
CA CYS A 207 -14.09 -14.08 -7.83
C CYS A 207 -12.86 -14.89 -7.44
N SER A 208 -11.79 -14.83 -8.25
CA SER A 208 -10.47 -15.28 -7.84
C SER A 208 -9.56 -14.08 -7.52
N ILE A 209 -8.70 -14.26 -6.54
CA ILE A 209 -7.80 -13.22 -6.06
C ILE A 209 -6.37 -13.69 -6.21
N LYS A 210 -5.56 -12.91 -6.94
CA LYS A 210 -4.12 -13.13 -7.16
C LYS A 210 -3.30 -12.01 -6.55
N MET A 211 -1.98 -12.15 -6.59
CA MET A 211 -1.09 -11.02 -6.32
C MET A 211 -1.21 -9.98 -7.44
N SER A 212 -1.04 -8.69 -7.12
CA SER A 212 -0.92 -7.68 -8.19
C SER A 212 0.33 -7.92 -9.04
N SER A 213 0.24 -7.52 -10.30
CA SER A 213 1.34 -7.63 -11.27
C SER A 213 2.62 -7.00 -10.76
N ASN A 214 2.51 -5.84 -10.11
CA ASN A 214 3.64 -5.13 -9.49
C ASN A 214 4.31 -5.93 -8.36
N LYS A 215 3.55 -6.64 -7.53
CA LYS A 215 4.13 -7.49 -6.48
C LYS A 215 4.91 -8.67 -7.07
N VAL A 216 4.33 -9.36 -8.04
CA VAL A 216 5.00 -10.47 -8.73
C VAL A 216 6.31 -9.97 -9.36
N GLN A 217 6.25 -8.86 -10.10
CA GLN A 217 7.43 -8.28 -10.73
C GLN A 217 8.49 -7.86 -9.71
N LYS A 218 8.09 -7.28 -8.59
CA LYS A 218 9.03 -6.91 -7.51
C LYS A 218 9.73 -8.13 -6.90
N ILE A 219 9.04 -9.26 -6.75
CA ILE A 219 9.66 -10.49 -6.27
C ILE A 219 10.65 -11.02 -7.30
N ARG A 220 10.29 -11.05 -8.60
CA ARG A 220 11.18 -11.44 -9.69
C ARG A 220 12.45 -10.59 -9.73
N SER A 221 12.31 -9.27 -9.66
CA SER A 221 13.44 -8.33 -9.64
C SER A 221 14.38 -8.58 -8.44
N ARG A 222 13.83 -8.94 -7.28
CA ARG A 222 14.63 -9.30 -6.10
C ARG A 222 15.36 -10.64 -6.28
N ILE A 223 14.75 -11.61 -6.94
CA ILE A 223 15.40 -12.86 -7.32
C ILE A 223 16.56 -12.55 -8.27
N ASP A 224 16.30 -11.81 -9.36
CA ASP A 224 17.31 -11.45 -10.35
C ASP A 224 18.51 -10.75 -9.73
N LYS A 225 18.27 -9.73 -8.92
CA LYS A 225 19.32 -8.99 -8.24
C LYS A 225 20.11 -9.87 -7.28
N THR A 226 19.45 -10.81 -6.60
CA THR A 226 20.13 -11.76 -5.70
C THR A 226 21.08 -12.67 -6.45
N PHE A 227 20.69 -13.21 -7.59
CA PHE A 227 21.54 -14.05 -8.42
C PHE A 227 22.65 -13.24 -9.10
N TYR A 228 22.36 -12.03 -9.57
CA TYR A 228 23.36 -11.12 -10.11
C TYR A 228 24.47 -10.81 -9.10
N GLU A 229 24.12 -10.42 -7.87
CA GLU A 229 25.12 -10.13 -6.83
C GLU A 229 25.91 -11.37 -6.41
N TYR A 230 25.28 -12.55 -6.42
CA TYR A 230 26.01 -13.81 -6.20
C TYR A 230 27.08 -14.00 -7.27
N ASN A 231 26.74 -13.89 -8.55
CA ASN A 231 27.65 -14.06 -9.66
C ASN A 231 28.82 -13.05 -9.62
N GLN A 232 28.56 -11.80 -9.21
CA GLN A 232 29.61 -10.78 -9.07
C GLN A 232 30.57 -11.00 -7.90
N SER A 233 30.12 -11.69 -6.86
CA SER A 233 30.87 -11.83 -5.60
C SER A 233 31.45 -13.23 -5.37
N VAL A 234 31.00 -14.26 -6.09
CA VAL A 234 31.38 -15.65 -5.84
C VAL A 234 32.85 -15.92 -6.04
N SER A 235 33.52 -15.29 -7.02
CA SER A 235 34.94 -15.42 -7.28
C SER A 235 35.81 -14.84 -6.16
N LYS A 236 35.37 -13.72 -5.56
CA LYS A 236 36.12 -13.01 -4.51
C LYS A 236 35.84 -13.53 -3.10
N THR A 237 34.59 -13.84 -2.80
CA THR A 237 34.11 -14.21 -1.46
C THR A 237 33.08 -15.36 -1.51
N PRO A 238 33.46 -16.58 -1.92
CA PRO A 238 32.48 -17.64 -2.23
C PRO A 238 31.61 -18.04 -1.04
N LYS A 239 32.19 -18.15 0.17
CA LYS A 239 31.40 -18.48 1.38
C LYS A 239 30.39 -17.43 1.73
N ARG A 240 30.72 -16.13 1.62
CA ARG A 240 29.83 -15.01 1.90
C ARG A 240 28.74 -14.88 0.83
N ALA A 241 29.10 -15.04 -0.44
CA ALA A 241 28.15 -15.03 -1.55
C ALA A 241 27.10 -16.14 -1.40
N ALA A 242 27.53 -17.37 -1.08
CA ALA A 242 26.62 -18.48 -0.83
C ALA A 242 25.73 -18.27 0.40
N LYS A 243 26.24 -17.67 1.48
CA LYS A 243 25.43 -17.29 2.64
C LYS A 243 24.36 -16.27 2.28
N ASN A 244 24.72 -15.21 1.56
CA ASN A 244 23.80 -14.11 1.22
C ASN A 244 22.65 -14.56 0.30
N ILE A 245 22.93 -15.35 -0.74
CA ILE A 245 21.87 -15.86 -1.61
C ILE A 245 20.90 -16.77 -0.83
N LEU A 246 21.40 -17.62 0.06
CA LEU A 246 20.56 -18.46 0.91
C LEU A 246 19.70 -17.65 1.87
N LEU A 247 20.24 -16.62 2.50
CA LEU A 247 19.47 -15.74 3.42
C LEU A 247 18.36 -15.03 2.68
N ARG A 248 18.64 -14.50 1.48
CA ARG A 248 17.64 -13.81 0.67
C ARG A 248 16.54 -14.74 0.16
N MET A 249 16.90 -15.95 -0.28
CA MET A 249 15.89 -16.95 -0.66
C MET A 249 15.05 -17.39 0.55
N LYS A 250 15.65 -17.61 1.69
CA LYS A 250 14.93 -17.85 2.95
C LYS A 250 13.91 -16.74 3.24
N PHE A 251 14.32 -15.48 3.09
CA PHE A 251 13.45 -14.33 3.37
C PHE A 251 12.30 -14.22 2.37
N LEU A 252 12.57 -14.37 1.06
CA LEU A 252 11.57 -14.23 0.02
C LEU A 252 10.50 -15.34 0.07
N THR A 253 10.90 -16.57 0.38
CA THR A 253 10.02 -17.76 0.40
C THR A 253 9.45 -18.08 1.76
N GLY A 254 9.68 -17.25 2.76
CA GLY A 254 9.19 -17.50 4.13
C GLY A 254 8.46 -16.32 4.72
N ASN A 255 8.17 -16.44 6.00
CA ASN A 255 7.53 -15.41 6.81
C ASN A 255 8.41 -15.10 8.01
N THR A 256 8.35 -13.87 8.51
CA THR A 256 9.15 -13.43 9.65
C THR A 256 8.48 -12.31 10.41
N ARG A 257 8.97 -12.03 11.62
CA ARG A 257 8.57 -10.90 12.44
C ARG A 257 9.66 -9.82 12.38
N LEU A 258 9.24 -8.58 12.10
CA LEU A 258 10.14 -7.44 12.17
C LEU A 258 10.22 -6.95 13.62
N TYR A 259 11.45 -6.89 14.16
CA TYR A 259 11.68 -6.45 15.54
C TYR A 259 11.95 -4.95 15.66
N ASN A 260 12.18 -4.26 14.54
CA ASN A 260 12.48 -2.83 14.54
C ASN A 260 11.22 -1.99 14.65
N SER A 261 11.29 -0.90 15.39
CA SER A 261 10.43 0.28 15.62
C SER A 261 9.00 0.32 15.04
N LYS A 262 8.65 -0.52 14.09
CA LYS A 262 7.31 -0.65 13.48
C LYS A 262 6.56 -1.85 14.05
N SER A 263 6.25 -1.82 15.36
CA SER A 263 5.18 -2.61 15.98
C SER A 263 5.22 -4.13 15.80
N LYS A 264 6.39 -4.77 15.75
CA LYS A 264 6.47 -6.24 15.74
C LYS A 264 5.66 -6.88 14.58
N ALA A 265 5.59 -6.20 13.41
CA ALA A 265 4.78 -6.64 12.28
C ALA A 265 5.25 -7.97 11.69
N PHE A 266 4.30 -8.83 11.37
CA PHE A 266 4.55 -10.03 10.58
C PHE A 266 4.59 -9.69 9.09
N VAL A 267 5.63 -10.16 8.41
CA VAL A 267 5.84 -9.95 6.96
C VAL A 267 6.26 -11.26 6.30
N GLY A 268 6.16 -11.33 4.99
CA GLY A 268 6.57 -12.49 4.20
C GLY A 268 5.52 -12.92 3.19
N ILE A 269 5.78 -14.05 2.56
CA ILE A 269 4.96 -14.49 1.42
C ILE A 269 3.49 -14.72 1.79
N TYR A 270 3.22 -15.26 2.98
CA TYR A 270 1.86 -15.45 3.47
C TYR A 270 1.26 -14.14 3.98
N PHE A 271 1.90 -13.48 4.96
CA PHE A 271 1.31 -12.30 5.60
C PHE A 271 1.07 -11.13 4.65
N SER A 272 1.90 -10.97 3.63
CA SER A 272 1.72 -9.93 2.62
C SER A 272 0.67 -10.27 1.56
N ASN A 273 0.26 -11.53 1.45
CA ASN A 273 -0.61 -12.03 0.38
C ASN A 273 -1.73 -12.96 0.86
N ARG A 274 -2.09 -12.93 2.13
CA ARG A 274 -2.99 -13.90 2.79
C ARG A 274 -4.40 -14.02 2.21
N PHE A 275 -4.82 -13.07 1.37
CA PHE A 275 -6.15 -13.06 0.76
C PHE A 275 -6.18 -13.65 -0.66
N ILE A 276 -5.04 -14.10 -1.22
CA ILE A 276 -5.06 -14.76 -2.52
C ILE A 276 -5.80 -16.10 -2.41
N THR A 277 -6.59 -16.39 -3.44
CA THR A 277 -7.33 -17.66 -3.59
C THR A 277 -6.77 -18.51 -4.73
N ASP A 278 -6.06 -17.87 -5.66
CA ASP A 278 -5.38 -18.55 -6.77
C ASP A 278 -3.85 -18.46 -6.54
N LEU A 279 -3.23 -19.63 -6.45
CA LEU A 279 -1.81 -19.79 -6.15
C LEU A 279 -0.93 -19.88 -7.41
N SER A 280 -1.48 -19.67 -8.60
CA SER A 280 -0.75 -19.77 -9.88
C SER A 280 0.45 -18.82 -9.92
N ASP A 281 0.35 -17.62 -9.35
CA ASP A 281 1.46 -16.67 -9.27
C ASP A 281 2.62 -17.22 -8.42
N LEU A 282 2.32 -17.93 -7.33
CA LEU A 282 3.34 -18.54 -6.48
C LEU A 282 4.03 -19.72 -7.21
N SER A 283 3.26 -20.54 -7.89
CA SER A 283 3.81 -21.61 -8.74
C SER A 283 4.67 -21.04 -9.88
N GLY A 284 4.24 -19.93 -10.49
CA GLY A 284 5.02 -19.20 -11.48
C GLY A 284 6.33 -18.61 -10.94
N LEU A 285 6.35 -18.16 -9.68
CA LEU A 285 7.57 -17.72 -9.00
C LEU A 285 8.50 -18.89 -8.66
N ASP A 286 7.97 -20.05 -8.32
CA ASP A 286 8.76 -21.28 -8.09
C ASP A 286 9.41 -21.76 -9.39
N ALA A 287 8.70 -21.77 -10.50
CA ALA A 287 9.25 -22.08 -11.83
C ALA A 287 10.34 -21.06 -12.23
N TYR A 288 10.09 -19.77 -12.00
CA TYR A 288 11.07 -18.71 -12.26
C TYR A 288 12.36 -18.90 -11.44
N LEU A 289 12.23 -19.20 -10.14
CA LEU A 289 13.35 -19.49 -9.26
C LEU A 289 14.12 -20.74 -9.73
N SER A 290 13.43 -21.82 -10.12
CA SER A 290 14.02 -23.05 -10.64
C SER A 290 14.89 -22.79 -11.87
N ASN A 291 14.41 -21.95 -12.80
CA ASN A 291 15.18 -21.56 -13.98
C ASN A 291 16.49 -20.84 -13.61
N LYS A 292 16.45 -19.93 -12.62
CA LYS A 292 17.66 -19.25 -12.11
C LYS A 292 18.62 -20.20 -11.43
N ILE A 293 18.12 -21.15 -10.65
CA ILE A 293 18.91 -22.19 -9.97
C ILE A 293 19.66 -23.07 -10.98
N ASN A 294 19.03 -23.38 -12.13
CA ASN A 294 19.66 -24.21 -13.15
C ASN A 294 20.97 -23.62 -13.70
N GLY A 295 21.10 -22.30 -13.72
CA GLY A 295 22.32 -21.59 -14.12
C GLY A 295 23.47 -21.60 -13.09
N LEU A 296 23.26 -22.13 -11.88
CA LEU A 296 24.31 -22.18 -10.86
C LEU A 296 25.29 -23.35 -11.15
N GLN A 297 26.59 -23.07 -11.00
CA GLN A 297 27.67 -24.09 -11.15
C GLN A 297 27.85 -24.91 -9.85
N ASP A 298 27.65 -24.30 -8.68
CA ASP A 298 27.80 -24.96 -7.37
C ASP A 298 26.63 -25.91 -7.10
N GLN A 299 26.88 -27.22 -7.26
CA GLN A 299 25.84 -28.25 -7.06
C GLN A 299 25.35 -28.35 -5.62
N LYS A 300 26.22 -28.07 -4.62
CA LYS A 300 25.81 -28.06 -3.20
C LYS A 300 24.86 -26.89 -2.93
N LEU A 301 25.17 -25.71 -3.43
CA LEU A 301 24.34 -24.53 -3.32
C LEU A 301 23.03 -24.71 -4.07
N LYS A 302 23.06 -25.25 -5.31
CA LYS A 302 21.90 -25.60 -6.12
C LYS A 302 20.92 -26.48 -5.32
N LYS A 303 21.38 -27.59 -4.74
CA LYS A 303 20.56 -28.50 -3.91
C LYS A 303 19.98 -27.81 -2.67
N ARG A 304 20.71 -26.84 -2.08
CA ARG A 304 20.22 -26.09 -0.90
C ARG A 304 19.12 -25.08 -1.27
N ILE A 305 19.28 -24.37 -2.40
CA ILE A 305 18.29 -23.36 -2.82
C ILE A 305 17.03 -24.04 -3.37
N SER A 306 17.13 -25.20 -4.03
CA SER A 306 15.98 -25.95 -4.55
C SER A 306 14.98 -26.41 -3.48
N ARG A 307 15.35 -26.34 -2.20
CA ARG A 307 14.43 -26.62 -1.09
C ARG A 307 13.48 -25.47 -0.78
N PHE A 308 13.70 -24.28 -1.35
CA PHE A 308 12.86 -23.12 -1.12
C PHE A 308 11.74 -23.05 -2.16
N SER A 309 10.54 -22.85 -1.71
CA SER A 309 9.35 -22.69 -2.56
C SER A 309 8.48 -21.57 -2.02
N PHE A 310 8.02 -20.70 -2.89
CA PHE A 310 7.05 -19.64 -2.59
C PHE A 310 5.70 -20.25 -2.22
N LYS A 311 5.26 -21.26 -2.99
CA LYS A 311 3.98 -21.94 -2.75
C LYS A 311 3.98 -22.64 -1.38
N LYS A 312 4.99 -23.45 -1.06
CA LYS A 312 5.12 -24.10 0.27
C LYS A 312 5.24 -23.08 1.39
N GLY A 313 6.05 -22.00 1.18
CA GLY A 313 6.20 -20.94 2.16
C GLY A 313 4.90 -20.24 2.51
N PHE A 314 3.97 -20.15 1.55
CA PHE A 314 2.64 -19.60 1.72
C PHE A 314 1.69 -20.61 2.38
N GLU A 315 1.54 -21.81 1.82
CA GLU A 315 0.60 -22.85 2.28
C GLU A 315 0.93 -23.31 3.71
N ASP A 316 2.19 -23.65 3.97
CA ASP A 316 2.67 -24.13 5.28
C ASP A 316 2.98 -22.98 6.25
N LYS A 317 2.79 -21.72 5.83
CA LYS A 317 3.09 -20.51 6.60
C LYS A 317 4.51 -20.53 7.20
N ILE A 318 5.49 -21.04 6.48
CA ILE A 318 6.84 -21.30 6.98
C ILE A 318 7.42 -20.04 7.62
N PHE A 319 7.64 -20.09 8.93
CA PHE A 319 8.15 -18.99 9.72
C PHE A 319 9.67 -19.11 9.91
N ARG A 320 10.40 -18.00 9.75
CA ARG A 320 11.86 -17.95 9.87
C ARG A 320 12.29 -16.77 10.72
N LYS A 321 13.27 -17.01 11.59
CA LYS A 321 13.89 -15.97 12.39
C LYS A 321 15.17 -15.50 11.69
N PHE A 322 15.42 -14.21 11.78
CA PHE A 322 16.66 -13.58 11.28
C PHE A 322 17.21 -12.66 12.37
N SER A 323 18.51 -12.63 12.51
CA SER A 323 19.21 -11.66 13.35
C SER A 323 19.20 -10.27 12.71
N PHE A 324 19.54 -9.24 13.48
CA PHE A 324 19.67 -7.87 12.98
C PHE A 324 20.69 -7.77 11.83
N ILE A 325 21.83 -8.47 11.98
CA ILE A 325 22.91 -8.51 10.98
C ILE A 325 22.38 -9.15 9.68
N GLU A 326 21.68 -10.28 9.80
CA GLU A 326 21.09 -10.95 8.64
C GLU A 326 20.05 -10.09 7.92
N PHE A 327 19.21 -9.35 8.65
CA PHE A 327 18.30 -8.38 8.04
C PHE A 327 19.04 -7.27 7.30
N SER A 328 20.15 -6.77 7.86
CA SER A 328 20.99 -5.78 7.20
C SER A 328 21.58 -6.35 5.90
N ASP A 329 22.12 -7.58 5.92
CA ASP A 329 22.69 -8.23 4.73
C ASP A 329 21.62 -8.52 3.65
N ILE A 330 20.40 -8.86 4.07
CA ILE A 330 19.25 -9.05 3.16
C ILE A 330 18.88 -7.72 2.49
N SER A 331 18.71 -6.65 3.30
CA SER A 331 18.19 -5.36 2.80
C SER A 331 19.20 -4.62 1.92
N LYS A 332 20.49 -4.67 2.24
CA LYS A 332 21.56 -4.05 1.43
C LYS A 332 21.53 -4.52 -0.03
N GLY A 333 21.24 -5.79 -0.26
CA GLY A 333 21.15 -6.34 -1.59
C GLY A 333 19.98 -5.83 -2.43
N TRP A 334 18.99 -5.17 -1.80
CA TRP A 334 17.78 -4.69 -2.48
C TRP A 334 17.54 -3.18 -2.31
N SER A 335 18.54 -2.44 -1.87
CA SER A 335 18.42 -1.02 -1.52
C SER A 335 17.92 -0.10 -2.67
N HIS A 336 17.81 -0.62 -3.89
CA HIS A 336 17.34 0.12 -5.07
C HIS A 336 16.31 -0.66 -5.91
N VAL A 337 15.56 -1.60 -5.32
CA VAL A 337 14.51 -2.41 -6.00
C VAL A 337 13.13 -2.09 -5.47
#